data_43b1d0e262f032fbea1359142ec3378b
#
_entry.id   43b1d0e262f032fbea1359142ec3378b
#
_cell.length_a   1.000
_cell.length_b   1.000
_cell.length_c   1.000
_cell.angle_alpha   90.00
_cell.angle_beta   90.00
_cell.angle_gamma   90.00
#
_symmetry.space_group_name_H-M   'P 1'
#
loop_
_entity.id
_entity.type
_entity.pdbx_description
1 polymer ?
#
loop_
_entity_poly.entity_id
_entity_poly.type
_entity_poly.pdbx_seq_one_letter_code
_entity_poly.pdbx_strand_id
1 'polypeptide(L)'
;IFLTAPLYVACLLGWIFVGMYSLSFINMALLVLLHMVTGISTSGINLALTNIGLKLAPKQDALIYISVKNIITALFSALAPIIGGILADLFINRDLRITFEWMSPDFYKEIKLIYLHDWNFLFLIASVFSLLSLRLLVHVQENGEVSHYLVRKVLKTRFRQQVKDNIIVGNISQFHMQVKAIVKRKEKNYDPPSSVP
;
A
#
# COMPACT_ATOMS: atom_id res chain seq x y z
N ILE A 1 -0.04 8.57 8.14
CA ILE A 1 1.39 8.35 7.91
C ILE A 1 1.89 7.09 8.61
N PHE A 2 1.59 6.85 9.87
CA PHE A 2 2.08 5.70 10.65
C PHE A 2 1.78 4.31 10.07
N LEU A 3 0.77 4.18 9.22
CA LEU A 3 0.48 2.92 8.54
C LEU A 3 1.10 2.90 7.13
N THR A 4 0.96 3.98 6.41
CA THR A 4 1.33 4.06 4.98
C THR A 4 2.84 4.23 4.76
N ALA A 5 3.54 4.94 5.65
CA ALA A 5 4.98 5.13 5.50
C ALA A 5 5.78 3.84 5.79
N PRO A 6 5.53 3.06 6.87
CA PRO A 6 6.18 1.75 7.03
C PRO A 6 5.82 0.77 5.90
N LEU A 7 4.58 0.83 5.39
CA LEU A 7 4.16 0.00 4.27
C LEU A 7 4.96 0.33 2.99
N TYR A 8 5.22 1.63 2.75
CA TYR A 8 6.08 2.06 1.64
C TYR A 8 7.51 1.54 1.77
N VAL A 9 8.10 1.62 2.97
CA VAL A 9 9.44 1.07 3.24
C VAL A 9 9.47 -0.44 2.99
N ALA A 10 8.44 -1.16 3.45
CA ALA A 10 8.31 -2.60 3.20
C ALA A 10 8.23 -2.91 1.70
N CYS A 11 7.55 -2.06 0.90
CA CYS A 11 7.53 -2.21 -0.55
C CYS A 11 8.92 -2.00 -1.17
N LEU A 12 9.68 -0.97 -0.74
CA LEU A 12 11.04 -0.75 -1.23
C LEU A 12 11.96 -1.94 -0.95
N LEU A 13 11.85 -2.54 0.25
CA LEU A 13 12.55 -3.78 0.58
C LEU A 13 12.05 -4.96 -0.27
N GLY A 14 10.75 -5.01 -0.54
CA GLY A 14 10.14 -6.03 -1.40
C GLY A 14 10.68 -6.00 -2.84
N TRP A 15 11.00 -4.81 -3.37
CA TRP A 15 11.59 -4.67 -4.70
C TRP A 15 12.95 -5.35 -4.85
N ILE A 16 13.71 -5.52 -3.77
CA ILE A 16 15.00 -6.23 -3.77
C ILE A 16 14.81 -7.69 -4.18
N PHE A 17 13.66 -8.28 -3.89
CA PHE A 17 13.36 -9.69 -4.20
C PHE A 17 12.81 -9.91 -5.61
N VAL A 18 12.48 -8.84 -6.35
CA VAL A 18 12.04 -8.96 -7.74
C VAL A 18 13.21 -9.43 -8.60
N GLY A 19 13.00 -10.51 -9.34
CA GLY A 19 14.04 -11.13 -10.18
C GLY A 19 14.86 -12.22 -9.50
N MET A 20 14.71 -12.44 -8.18
CA MET A 20 15.41 -13.55 -7.49
C MET A 20 14.86 -14.94 -7.84
N TYR A 21 13.59 -15.01 -8.23
CA TYR A 21 12.94 -16.29 -8.52
C TYR A 21 13.12 -16.69 -9.98
N SER A 22 13.44 -17.95 -10.22
CA SER A 22 13.57 -18.50 -11.58
C SER A 22 12.23 -18.58 -12.33
N LEU A 23 11.11 -18.61 -11.63
CA LEU A 23 9.76 -18.66 -12.20
C LEU A 23 9.28 -17.25 -12.57
N SER A 24 9.18 -16.95 -13.86
CA SER A 24 8.69 -15.66 -14.39
C SER A 24 7.32 -15.26 -13.87
N PHE A 25 6.42 -16.23 -13.65
CA PHE A 25 5.07 -15.97 -13.14
C PHE A 25 5.10 -15.41 -11.71
N ILE A 26 5.96 -15.94 -10.84
CA ILE A 26 6.10 -15.46 -9.45
C ILE A 26 6.64 -14.02 -9.44
N ASN A 27 7.66 -13.74 -10.28
CA ASN A 27 8.20 -12.39 -10.40
C ASN A 27 7.15 -11.40 -10.91
N MET A 28 6.33 -11.79 -11.89
CA MET A 28 5.25 -10.95 -12.42
C MET A 28 4.18 -10.67 -11.36
N ALA A 29 3.75 -11.69 -10.63
CA ALA A 29 2.78 -11.54 -9.55
C ALA A 29 3.30 -10.64 -8.43
N LEU A 30 4.56 -10.81 -8.03
CA LEU A 30 5.24 -9.98 -7.04
C LEU A 30 5.33 -8.52 -7.50
N LEU A 31 5.71 -8.29 -8.76
CA LEU A 31 5.80 -6.97 -9.37
C LEU A 31 4.45 -6.24 -9.34
N VAL A 32 3.37 -6.91 -9.77
CA VAL A 32 2.01 -6.34 -9.74
C VAL A 32 1.59 -6.01 -8.30
N LEU A 33 1.81 -6.95 -7.36
CA LEU A 33 1.48 -6.75 -5.95
C LEU A 33 2.23 -5.53 -5.38
N LEU A 34 3.54 -5.45 -5.61
CA LEU A 34 4.36 -4.33 -5.13
C LEU A 34 3.91 -3.00 -5.72
N HIS A 35 3.58 -2.94 -7.01
CA HIS A 35 3.05 -1.72 -7.63
C HIS A 35 1.73 -1.26 -7.00
N MET A 36 0.80 -2.20 -6.76
CA MET A 36 -0.47 -1.87 -6.12
C MET A 36 -0.26 -1.33 -4.69
N VAL A 37 0.55 -2.02 -3.89
CA VAL A 37 0.81 -1.62 -2.52
C VAL A 37 1.61 -0.31 -2.45
N THR A 38 2.57 -0.11 -3.34
CA THR A 38 3.30 1.16 -3.47
C THR A 38 2.37 2.31 -3.82
N GLY A 39 1.44 2.11 -4.76
CA GLY A 39 0.43 3.12 -5.13
C GLY A 39 -0.47 3.51 -3.95
N ILE A 40 -0.95 2.55 -3.18
CA ILE A 40 -1.75 2.78 -1.97
C ILE A 40 -0.91 3.56 -0.93
N SER A 41 0.33 3.14 -0.72
CA SER A 41 1.23 3.74 0.27
C SER A 41 1.55 5.19 -0.07
N THR A 42 1.94 5.47 -1.31
CA THR A 42 2.30 6.83 -1.77
C THR A 42 1.10 7.77 -1.75
N SER A 43 -0.08 7.30 -2.16
CA SER A 43 -1.32 8.08 -2.06
C SER A 43 -1.65 8.44 -0.61
N GLY A 44 -1.53 7.46 0.30
CA GLY A 44 -1.76 7.69 1.73
C GLY A 44 -0.74 8.65 2.37
N ILE A 45 0.53 8.56 1.98
CA ILE A 45 1.58 9.49 2.44
C ILE A 45 1.28 10.91 1.96
N ASN A 46 0.97 11.09 0.67
CA ASN A 46 0.68 12.40 0.09
C ASN A 46 -0.55 13.06 0.75
N LEU A 47 -1.61 12.29 0.96
CA LEU A 47 -2.81 12.76 1.66
C LEU A 47 -2.48 13.20 3.09
N ALA A 48 -1.72 12.39 3.82
CA ALA A 48 -1.33 12.68 5.19
C ALA A 48 -0.42 13.91 5.28
N LEU A 49 0.59 14.04 4.42
CA LEU A 49 1.48 15.21 4.37
C LEU A 49 0.71 16.51 4.05
N THR A 50 -0.27 16.44 3.16
CA THR A 50 -1.12 17.59 2.85
C THR A 50 -1.97 17.98 4.07
N ASN A 51 -2.57 17.00 4.76
CA ASN A 51 -3.36 17.25 5.96
C ASN A 51 -2.51 17.82 7.12
N ILE A 52 -1.29 17.31 7.32
CA ILE A 52 -0.35 17.84 8.31
C ILE A 52 0.02 19.26 7.96
N GLY A 53 0.35 19.53 6.70
CA GLY A 53 0.67 20.87 6.23
C GLY A 53 -0.47 21.87 6.48
N LEU A 54 -1.72 21.48 6.23
CA LEU A 54 -2.91 22.29 6.53
C LEU A 54 -3.13 22.53 8.03
N LYS A 55 -2.85 21.54 8.87
CA LYS A 55 -3.00 21.66 10.34
C LYS A 55 -1.93 22.56 10.98
N LEU A 56 -0.71 22.49 10.49
CA LEU A 56 0.42 23.26 11.02
C LEU A 56 0.44 24.69 10.50
N ALA A 57 -0.16 24.96 9.36
CA ALA A 57 -0.23 26.27 8.75
C ALA A 57 -1.20 27.20 9.53
N PRO A 58 -0.85 28.49 9.73
CA PRO A 58 -1.82 29.50 10.16
C PRO A 58 -2.99 29.54 9.19
N LYS A 59 -4.23 29.71 9.70
CA LYS A 59 -5.45 29.65 8.87
C LYS A 59 -5.44 30.63 7.70
N GLN A 60 -4.81 31.80 7.88
CA GLN A 60 -4.73 32.85 6.85
C GLN A 60 -3.71 32.53 5.74
N ASP A 61 -2.66 31.76 6.05
CA ASP A 61 -1.52 31.50 5.16
C ASP A 61 -1.44 30.05 4.68
N ALA A 62 -2.47 29.23 4.93
CA ALA A 62 -2.46 27.79 4.63
C ALA A 62 -2.13 27.50 3.15
N LEU A 63 -2.59 28.36 2.23
CA LEU A 63 -2.31 28.23 0.79
C LEU A 63 -0.81 28.42 0.49
N ILE A 64 -0.18 29.39 1.15
CA ILE A 64 1.26 29.69 0.98
C ILE A 64 2.08 28.47 1.44
N TYR A 65 1.77 27.92 2.61
CA TYR A 65 2.47 26.75 3.15
C TYR A 65 2.37 25.52 2.22
N ILE A 66 1.18 25.25 1.67
CA ILE A 66 0.99 24.17 0.71
C ILE A 66 1.76 24.43 -0.58
N SER A 67 1.75 25.66 -1.07
CA SER A 67 2.49 26.04 -2.28
C SER A 67 4.00 25.85 -2.10
N VAL A 68 4.56 26.29 -0.98
CA VAL A 68 5.98 26.09 -0.65
C VAL A 68 6.30 24.59 -0.54
N LYS A 69 5.47 23.81 0.15
CA LYS A 69 5.63 22.34 0.21
C LYS A 69 5.66 21.74 -1.19
N ASN A 70 4.76 22.14 -2.08
CA ASN A 70 4.67 21.59 -3.43
C ASN A 70 5.89 22.00 -4.28
N ILE A 71 6.39 23.23 -4.16
CA ILE A 71 7.61 23.67 -4.84
C ILE A 71 8.81 22.84 -4.40
N ILE A 72 8.99 22.66 -3.09
CA ILE A 72 10.08 21.84 -2.55
C ILE A 72 9.97 20.39 -3.06
N THR A 73 8.77 19.82 -2.99
CA THR A 73 8.54 18.45 -3.48
C THR A 73 8.84 18.34 -4.97
N ALA A 74 8.41 19.30 -5.80
CA ALA A 74 8.67 19.31 -7.24
C ALA A 74 10.17 19.41 -7.54
N LEU A 75 10.91 20.26 -6.80
CA LEU A 75 12.36 20.39 -6.96
C LEU A 75 13.08 19.06 -6.70
N PHE A 76 12.80 18.40 -5.58
CA PHE A 76 13.40 17.10 -5.28
C PHE A 76 12.93 16.00 -6.24
N SER A 77 11.67 16.03 -6.69
CA SER A 77 11.17 15.09 -7.70
C SER A 77 11.87 15.25 -9.07
N ALA A 78 12.28 16.46 -9.42
CA ALA A 78 13.05 16.71 -10.65
C ALA A 78 14.52 16.26 -10.51
N LEU A 79 15.11 16.41 -9.32
CA LEU A 79 16.50 15.99 -9.07
C LEU A 79 16.63 14.48 -8.88
N ALA A 80 15.62 13.81 -8.35
CA ALA A 80 15.68 12.39 -8.01
C ALA A 80 16.03 11.47 -9.21
N PRO A 81 15.46 11.63 -10.42
CA PRO A 81 15.83 10.81 -11.57
C PRO A 81 17.30 11.00 -12.00
N ILE A 82 17.84 12.21 -11.89
CA ILE A 82 19.23 12.51 -12.23
C ILE A 82 20.18 11.78 -11.28
N ILE A 83 19.93 11.91 -9.96
CA ILE A 83 20.71 11.23 -8.94
C ILE A 83 20.55 9.71 -9.07
N GLY A 84 19.32 9.25 -9.32
CA GLY A 84 19.00 7.85 -9.54
C GLY A 84 19.73 7.26 -10.74
N GLY A 85 19.83 8.00 -11.86
CA GLY A 85 20.58 7.60 -13.04
C GLY A 85 22.08 7.46 -12.76
N ILE A 86 22.70 8.44 -12.11
CA ILE A 86 24.11 8.38 -11.71
C ILE A 86 24.38 7.16 -10.78
N LEU A 87 23.51 6.93 -9.82
CA LEU A 87 23.62 5.76 -8.93
C LEU A 87 23.42 4.45 -9.69
N ALA A 88 22.50 4.41 -10.64
CA ALA A 88 22.27 3.23 -11.48
C ALA A 88 23.54 2.88 -12.30
N ASP A 89 24.14 3.88 -12.95
CA ASP A 89 25.39 3.70 -13.70
C ASP A 89 26.55 3.25 -12.79
N LEU A 90 26.59 3.75 -11.54
CA LEU A 90 27.61 3.33 -10.56
C LEU A 90 27.48 1.85 -10.19
N PHE A 91 26.25 1.33 -10.10
CA PHE A 91 25.99 -0.04 -9.66
C PHE A 91 25.80 -1.04 -10.81
N ILE A 92 25.80 -0.58 -12.06
CA ILE A 92 25.71 -1.46 -13.21
C ILE A 92 26.84 -2.51 -13.20
N ASN A 93 26.52 -3.75 -13.47
CA ASN A 93 27.43 -4.91 -13.44
C ASN A 93 28.09 -5.15 -12.06
N ARG A 94 27.47 -4.68 -10.97
CA ARG A 94 27.94 -4.98 -9.60
C ARG A 94 26.99 -5.95 -8.93
N ASP A 95 27.58 -7.02 -8.37
CA ASP A 95 26.88 -8.07 -7.65
C ASP A 95 27.34 -8.13 -6.21
N LEU A 96 26.41 -8.23 -5.28
CA LEU A 96 26.68 -8.59 -3.88
C LEU A 96 25.89 -9.86 -3.55
N ARG A 97 26.59 -10.94 -3.26
CA ARG A 97 25.98 -12.24 -2.94
C ARG A 97 26.32 -12.59 -1.50
N ILE A 98 25.30 -12.84 -0.69
CA ILE A 98 25.44 -13.37 0.66
C ILE A 98 24.84 -14.77 0.64
N THR A 99 25.71 -15.78 0.71
CA THR A 99 25.33 -17.19 0.71
C THR A 99 25.63 -17.81 2.06
N PHE A 100 24.75 -18.67 2.52
CA PHE A 100 24.95 -19.51 3.68
C PHE A 100 25.14 -20.96 3.20
N GLU A 101 26.30 -21.52 3.47
CA GLU A 101 26.62 -22.90 3.10
C GLU A 101 26.48 -23.78 4.33
N TRP A 102 25.62 -24.80 4.23
CA TRP A 102 25.52 -25.85 5.23
C TRP A 102 26.18 -27.12 4.69
N MET A 103 27.31 -27.49 5.28
CA MET A 103 28.08 -28.67 4.90
C MET A 103 27.97 -29.75 5.99
N SER A 104 27.54 -30.93 5.60
CA SER A 104 27.51 -32.15 6.41
C SER A 104 28.12 -33.29 5.60
N PRO A 105 28.63 -34.37 6.19
CA PRO A 105 29.22 -35.49 5.45
C PRO A 105 28.34 -36.06 4.34
N ASP A 106 27.02 -36.05 4.54
CA ASP A 106 26.04 -36.65 3.62
C ASP A 106 25.16 -35.62 2.92
N PHE A 107 25.36 -34.30 3.18
CA PHE A 107 24.45 -33.29 2.67
C PHE A 107 25.13 -31.93 2.51
N TYR A 108 25.11 -31.39 1.29
CA TYR A 108 25.53 -30.02 0.99
C TYR A 108 24.32 -29.19 0.54
N LYS A 109 24.08 -28.06 1.19
CA LYS A 109 23.03 -27.11 0.80
C LYS A 109 23.55 -25.68 0.83
N GLU A 110 23.52 -25.05 -0.32
CA GLU A 110 23.77 -23.62 -0.46
C GLU A 110 22.41 -22.89 -0.40
N ILE A 111 22.29 -21.96 0.55
CA ILE A 111 21.12 -21.09 0.70
C ILE A 111 21.56 -19.67 0.34
N LYS A 112 21.06 -19.16 -0.77
CA LYS A 112 21.23 -17.77 -1.17
C LYS A 112 20.32 -16.90 -0.31
N LEU A 113 20.91 -16.15 0.63
CA LEU A 113 20.16 -15.27 1.52
C LEU A 113 19.80 -13.95 0.86
N ILE A 114 20.79 -13.32 0.26
CA ILE A 114 20.64 -12.01 -0.40
C ILE A 114 21.45 -12.04 -1.70
N TYR A 115 20.81 -11.65 -2.78
CA TYR A 115 21.46 -11.42 -4.05
C TYR A 115 21.07 -10.03 -4.54
N LEU A 116 21.97 -9.07 -4.41
CA LEU A 116 21.81 -7.73 -4.94
C LEU A 116 22.52 -7.65 -6.27
N HIS A 117 21.80 -7.23 -7.29
CA HIS A 117 22.29 -7.07 -8.65
C HIS A 117 21.78 -5.75 -9.21
N ASP A 118 22.63 -4.97 -9.85
CA ASP A 118 22.30 -3.72 -10.53
C ASP A 118 21.32 -2.80 -9.76
N TRP A 119 20.05 -2.80 -10.15
CA TRP A 119 18.99 -1.94 -9.60
C TRP A 119 18.64 -2.20 -8.14
N ASN A 120 18.97 -3.39 -7.61
CA ASN A 120 18.62 -3.75 -6.23
C ASN A 120 19.34 -2.87 -5.21
N PHE A 121 20.54 -2.36 -5.55
CA PHE A 121 21.27 -1.41 -4.72
C PHE A 121 20.51 -0.09 -4.54
N LEU A 122 19.83 0.39 -5.60
CA LEU A 122 19.03 1.62 -5.53
C LEU A 122 17.86 1.45 -4.57
N PHE A 123 17.16 0.31 -4.62
CA PHE A 123 16.06 0.03 -3.71
C PHE A 123 16.54 -0.09 -2.26
N LEU A 124 17.71 -0.67 -2.03
CA LEU A 124 18.32 -0.74 -0.71
C LEU A 124 18.64 0.67 -0.17
N ILE A 125 19.30 1.51 -0.99
CA ILE A 125 19.61 2.90 -0.63
C ILE A 125 18.33 3.69 -0.36
N ALA A 126 17.34 3.58 -1.25
CA ALA A 126 16.04 4.23 -1.10
C ALA A 126 15.32 3.79 0.19
N SER A 127 15.40 2.50 0.55
CA SER A 127 14.81 2.00 1.80
C SER A 127 15.49 2.58 3.05
N VAL A 128 16.82 2.72 3.04
CA VAL A 128 17.56 3.36 4.13
C VAL A 128 17.17 4.82 4.29
N PHE A 129 17.11 5.59 3.19
CA PHE A 129 16.66 6.99 3.24
C PHE A 129 15.21 7.11 3.70
N SER A 130 14.34 6.20 3.28
CA SER A 130 12.94 6.16 3.74
C SER A 130 12.83 5.86 5.23
N LEU A 131 13.66 4.96 5.78
CA LEU A 131 13.72 4.69 7.22
C LEU A 131 14.20 5.91 8.00
N LEU A 132 15.23 6.61 7.51
CA LEU A 132 15.72 7.86 8.12
C LEU A 132 14.64 8.94 8.10
N SER A 133 13.94 9.09 6.98
CA SER A 133 12.81 10.03 6.85
C SER A 133 11.67 9.69 7.82
N LEU A 134 11.36 8.40 7.98
CA LEU A 134 10.34 7.95 8.94
C LEU A 134 10.75 8.29 10.38
N ARG A 135 12.03 8.12 10.72
CA ARG A 135 12.56 8.49 12.05
C ARG A 135 12.46 9.98 12.32
N LEU A 136 12.75 10.82 11.32
CA LEU A 136 12.58 12.28 11.43
C LEU A 136 11.11 12.67 11.61
N LEU A 137 10.21 11.99 10.93
CA LEU A 137 8.78 12.25 11.02
C LEU A 137 8.21 12.02 12.43
N VAL A 138 8.76 11.08 13.19
CA VAL A 138 8.34 10.82 14.59
C VAL A 138 8.54 12.04 15.49
N HIS A 139 9.46 12.95 15.15
CA HIS A 139 9.72 14.18 15.92
C HIS A 139 8.73 15.30 15.60
N VAL A 140 7.89 15.17 14.58
CA VAL A 140 6.86 16.15 14.24
C VAL A 140 5.68 15.96 15.18
N GLN A 141 5.47 16.91 16.09
CA GLN A 141 4.34 16.92 17.01
C GLN A 141 3.15 17.65 16.37
N GLU A 142 2.01 16.99 16.31
CA GLU A 142 0.75 17.58 15.83
C GLU A 142 -0.14 17.95 17.01
N ASN A 143 -0.64 19.19 17.05
CA ASN A 143 -1.69 19.58 17.97
C ASN A 143 -3.00 18.85 17.61
N GLY A 144 -3.53 18.04 18.54
CA GLY A 144 -4.76 17.25 18.32
C GLY A 144 -4.54 15.92 17.61
N GLU A 145 -3.39 15.29 17.83
CA GLU A 145 -3.12 13.94 17.32
C GLU A 145 -4.14 12.93 17.86
N VAL A 146 -4.78 12.22 16.94
CA VAL A 146 -5.71 11.14 17.30
C VAL A 146 -4.90 9.90 17.63
N SER A 147 -5.17 9.26 18.79
CA SER A 147 -4.43 8.09 19.23
C SER A 147 -4.43 6.99 18.14
N HIS A 148 -3.28 6.34 17.94
CA HIS A 148 -3.09 5.28 16.95
C HIS A 148 -4.08 4.12 17.09
N TYR A 149 -4.54 3.88 18.32
CA TYR A 149 -5.56 2.87 18.60
C TYR A 149 -6.90 3.20 17.96
N LEU A 150 -7.35 4.47 18.04
CA LEU A 150 -8.60 4.92 17.41
C LEU A 150 -8.52 4.84 15.88
N VAL A 151 -7.40 5.24 15.28
CA VAL A 151 -7.20 5.16 13.84
C VAL A 151 -7.28 3.71 13.36
N ARG A 152 -6.59 2.79 14.02
CA ARG A 152 -6.66 1.34 13.70
C ARG A 152 -8.07 0.78 13.85
N LYS A 153 -8.78 1.15 14.90
CA LYS A 153 -10.16 0.69 15.17
C LYS A 153 -11.12 1.19 14.09
N VAL A 154 -11.05 2.48 13.74
CA VAL A 154 -11.90 3.09 12.71
C VAL A 154 -11.61 2.48 11.34
N LEU A 155 -10.34 2.34 10.94
CA LEU A 155 -9.95 1.72 9.67
C LEU A 155 -10.45 0.27 9.58
N LYS A 156 -10.24 -0.53 10.63
CA LYS A 156 -10.71 -1.92 10.66
C LYS A 156 -12.23 -2.01 10.54
N THR A 157 -12.95 -1.13 11.22
CA THR A 157 -14.44 -1.12 11.19
C THR A 157 -14.96 -0.66 9.83
N ARG A 158 -14.40 0.43 9.28
CA ARG A 158 -14.78 0.96 7.96
C ARG A 158 -14.44 -0.01 6.83
N PHE A 159 -13.25 -0.60 6.85
CA PHE A 159 -12.86 -1.60 5.86
C PHE A 159 -13.79 -2.83 5.92
N ARG A 160 -14.11 -3.31 7.13
CA ARG A 160 -15.01 -4.45 7.32
C ARG A 160 -16.44 -4.13 6.86
N GLN A 161 -16.92 -2.90 7.06
CA GLN A 161 -18.22 -2.45 6.55
C GLN A 161 -18.22 -2.34 5.02
N GLN A 162 -17.20 -1.70 4.43
CA GLN A 162 -17.09 -1.53 2.99
C GLN A 162 -16.94 -2.87 2.25
N VAL A 163 -16.18 -3.79 2.81
CA VAL A 163 -16.08 -5.16 2.31
C VAL A 163 -17.42 -5.90 2.43
N LYS A 164 -18.16 -5.72 3.52
CA LYS A 164 -19.49 -6.32 3.70
C LYS A 164 -20.54 -5.75 2.76
N ASP A 165 -20.48 -4.44 2.49
CA ASP A 165 -21.44 -3.74 1.66
C ASP A 165 -21.14 -3.92 0.14
N ASN A 166 -19.86 -4.05 -0.24
CA ASN A 166 -19.43 -4.17 -1.65
C ASN A 166 -19.21 -5.61 -2.14
N ILE A 167 -19.00 -6.57 -1.25
CA ILE A 167 -18.93 -7.98 -1.65
C ILE A 167 -20.37 -8.48 -1.85
N ILE A 168 -20.62 -9.08 -3.01
CA ILE A 168 -21.73 -9.89 -3.52
C ILE A 168 -22.81 -10.33 -2.50
N VAL A 169 -22.49 -10.47 -1.22
CA VAL A 169 -23.41 -10.86 -0.14
C VAL A 169 -24.49 -9.79 0.11
N GLY A 170 -24.14 -8.51 0.01
CA GLY A 170 -25.11 -7.40 0.15
C GLY A 170 -26.11 -7.38 -1.01
N ASN A 171 -25.62 -7.58 -2.23
CA ASN A 171 -26.45 -7.63 -3.42
C ASN A 171 -27.33 -8.90 -3.50
N ILE A 172 -26.80 -10.07 -3.08
CA ILE A 172 -27.57 -11.32 -3.03
C ILE A 172 -28.67 -11.26 -1.95
N SER A 173 -28.40 -10.67 -0.80
CA SER A 173 -29.41 -10.54 0.26
C SER A 173 -30.53 -9.56 -0.14
N GLN A 174 -30.21 -8.46 -0.83
CA GLN A 174 -31.21 -7.53 -1.38
C GLN A 174 -32.01 -8.18 -2.51
N PHE A 175 -31.36 -8.93 -3.40
CA PHE A 175 -32.04 -9.68 -4.45
C PHE A 175 -33.01 -10.73 -3.87
N HIS A 176 -32.56 -11.45 -2.83
CA HIS A 176 -33.40 -12.43 -2.13
C HIS A 176 -34.61 -11.79 -1.42
N MET A 177 -34.46 -10.60 -0.84
CA MET A 177 -35.55 -9.85 -0.24
C MET A 177 -36.54 -9.34 -1.30
N GLN A 178 -36.05 -8.84 -2.45
CA GLN A 178 -36.91 -8.40 -3.55
C GLN A 178 -37.70 -9.57 -4.15
N VAL A 179 -37.07 -10.71 -4.39
CA VAL A 179 -37.75 -11.90 -4.88
C VAL A 179 -38.82 -12.38 -3.89
N LYS A 180 -38.53 -12.39 -2.59
CA LYS A 180 -39.48 -12.77 -1.55
C LYS A 180 -40.68 -11.80 -1.46
N ALA A 181 -40.43 -10.51 -1.65
CA ALA A 181 -41.49 -9.49 -1.71
C ALA A 181 -42.41 -9.64 -2.92
N ILE A 182 -41.85 -9.99 -4.09
CA ILE A 182 -42.61 -10.24 -5.32
C ILE A 182 -43.48 -11.50 -5.19
N VAL A 183 -42.92 -12.57 -4.63
CA VAL A 183 -43.67 -13.84 -4.40
C VAL A 183 -44.84 -13.59 -3.44
N LYS A 184 -44.58 -12.89 -2.32
CA LYS A 184 -45.64 -12.56 -1.35
C LYS A 184 -46.73 -11.65 -1.90
N ARG A 185 -46.38 -10.80 -2.89
CA ARG A 185 -47.38 -9.94 -3.61
C ARG A 185 -48.25 -10.73 -4.57
N LYS A 186 -47.68 -11.76 -5.22
CA LYS A 186 -48.41 -12.69 -6.09
C LYS A 186 -49.39 -13.58 -5.30
N GLU A 187 -48.96 -14.08 -4.14
CA GLU A 187 -49.84 -14.89 -3.26
C GLU A 187 -51.00 -14.06 -2.72
N LYS A 188 -50.80 -12.76 -2.44
CA LYS A 188 -51.88 -11.90 -1.93
C LYS A 188 -52.92 -11.50 -3.00
N ASN A 189 -52.58 -11.59 -4.30
CA ASN A 189 -53.43 -11.26 -5.44
C ASN A 189 -54.04 -12.51 -6.10
N TYR A 190 -53.82 -13.68 -5.51
CA TYR A 190 -54.48 -14.90 -5.99
C TYR A 190 -55.80 -15.09 -5.28
N ASP A 191 -56.88 -14.56 -5.90
CA ASP A 191 -58.25 -14.95 -5.57
C ASP A 191 -58.53 -16.32 -6.16
N PRO A 192 -58.86 -17.35 -5.36
CA PRO A 192 -59.24 -18.64 -5.93
C PRO A 192 -60.57 -18.46 -6.70
N PRO A 193 -60.72 -19.11 -7.87
CA PRO A 193 -61.97 -19.04 -8.64
C PRO A 193 -63.11 -19.54 -7.76
N SER A 194 -64.14 -18.68 -7.61
CA SER A 194 -65.38 -19.04 -6.92
C SER A 194 -65.95 -20.31 -7.54
N SER A 195 -66.11 -21.34 -6.73
CA SER A 195 -66.80 -22.58 -7.10
C SER A 195 -68.18 -22.21 -7.60
N VAL A 196 -68.42 -22.39 -8.93
CA VAL A 196 -69.71 -22.32 -9.55
C VAL A 196 -70.46 -23.58 -9.13
N PRO A 197 -71.73 -23.45 -8.79
CA PRO A 197 -72.61 -24.56 -8.33
C PRO A 197 -72.91 -25.60 -9.42
#